data_778fb9924547fe550b7280a1a67ac473
#
_entry.id   778fb9924547fe550b7280a1a67ac473
#
_cell.length_a   1.000
_cell.length_b   1.000
_cell.length_c   1.000
_cell.angle_alpha   90.00
_cell.angle_beta   90.00
_cell.angle_gamma   90.00
#
_symmetry.space_group_name_H-M   'P 1'
#
loop_
_entity.id
_entity.type
_entity.pdbx_description
1 polymer ?
#
loop_
_entity_poly.entity_id
_entity_poly.type
_entity_poly.pdbx_seq_one_letter_code
_entity_poly.pdbx_strand_id
1 'polypeptide(L)'
;MTGGSRPDPFAGHPDWALDPPRPIVPTPATMSGQLRGRRVLIGLPGHGWRGDLRADEKVVQGSRTYVPVIQEAEWYRAEAEQTEVFAPLVPVERVWVEEYGMSGTTAPVKDVTSRLVSLDEPPRRTPVRATDADLISGRRVVRLVDDGGEQRDLRAVTELHTNNDGDICVRVAIELDWYRWAWSGRSPKTLEVPIHLVWIE
;
A
#
# COMPACT_ATOMS: atom_id res chain seq x y z
N MET A 1 39.62 -15.03 -9.22
CA MET A 1 38.48 -14.12 -9.03
C MET A 1 37.56 -14.76 -7.98
N THR A 2 37.77 -14.42 -6.71
CA THR A 2 36.95 -14.88 -5.60
C THR A 2 35.68 -14.03 -5.59
N GLY A 3 34.58 -14.64 -6.06
CA GLY A 3 33.24 -14.03 -5.92
C GLY A 3 32.90 -13.96 -4.42
N GLY A 4 33.10 -12.82 -3.82
CA GLY A 4 32.62 -12.55 -2.48
C GLY A 4 31.10 -12.73 -2.48
N SER A 5 30.60 -13.74 -1.78
CA SER A 5 29.16 -13.89 -1.51
C SER A 5 28.71 -12.63 -0.81
N ARG A 6 27.71 -11.97 -1.40
CA ARG A 6 27.08 -10.80 -0.78
C ARG A 6 26.56 -11.24 0.59
N PRO A 7 26.89 -10.54 1.69
CA PRO A 7 26.39 -10.95 3.00
C PRO A 7 24.86 -11.00 2.97
N ASP A 8 24.31 -12.08 3.52
CA ASP A 8 22.86 -12.24 3.65
C ASP A 8 22.34 -11.15 4.61
N PRO A 9 21.52 -10.21 4.13
CA PRO A 9 20.99 -9.12 4.95
C PRO A 9 20.07 -9.61 6.07
N PHE A 10 19.69 -10.90 6.06
CA PHE A 10 18.84 -11.53 7.06
C PHE A 10 19.60 -12.42 8.04
N ALA A 11 20.94 -12.56 7.88
CA ALA A 11 21.75 -13.37 8.79
C ALA A 11 21.70 -12.82 10.22
N GLY A 12 21.22 -13.64 11.16
CA GLY A 12 21.12 -13.28 12.58
C GLY A 12 19.87 -12.48 13.00
N HIS A 13 18.91 -12.28 12.09
CA HIS A 13 17.64 -11.64 12.44
C HIS A 13 16.62 -12.64 13.00
N PRO A 14 15.66 -12.16 13.83
CA PRO A 14 14.62 -13.01 14.37
C PRO A 14 13.76 -13.64 13.27
N ASP A 15 13.34 -14.90 13.47
CA ASP A 15 12.53 -15.64 12.50
C ASP A 15 11.26 -14.90 12.06
N TRP A 16 10.63 -14.13 12.97
CA TRP A 16 9.44 -13.34 12.65
C TRP A 16 9.68 -12.25 11.59
N ALA A 17 10.91 -11.76 11.42
CA ALA A 17 11.25 -10.79 10.39
C ALA A 17 11.24 -11.40 8.96
N LEU A 18 11.26 -12.73 8.88
CA LEU A 18 11.23 -13.47 7.62
C LEU A 18 9.81 -13.77 7.13
N ASP A 19 8.83 -13.68 8.01
CA ASP A 19 7.42 -13.91 7.66
C ASP A 19 6.84 -12.72 6.91
N PRO A 20 6.13 -12.95 5.79
CA PRO A 20 5.52 -11.86 5.06
C PRO A 20 4.39 -11.23 5.89
N PRO A 21 4.25 -9.89 5.81
CA PRO A 21 3.09 -9.21 6.39
C PRO A 21 1.79 -9.73 5.79
N ARG A 22 0.68 -9.46 6.49
CA ARG A 22 -0.65 -9.86 6.02
C ARG A 22 -0.91 -9.34 4.60
N PRO A 23 -1.45 -10.18 3.70
CA PRO A 23 -1.77 -9.78 2.35
C PRO A 23 -2.92 -8.77 2.32
N ILE A 24 -2.97 -7.95 1.26
CA ILE A 24 -4.10 -7.09 0.97
C ILE A 24 -5.14 -7.92 0.22
N VAL A 25 -6.33 -8.03 0.80
CA VAL A 25 -7.47 -8.76 0.26
C VAL A 25 -8.57 -7.77 -0.10
N PRO A 26 -8.87 -7.57 -1.39
CA PRO A 26 -9.98 -6.72 -1.78
C PRO A 26 -11.33 -7.31 -1.35
N THR A 27 -12.19 -6.48 -0.76
CA THR A 27 -13.54 -6.84 -0.34
C THR A 27 -14.55 -5.90 -1.01
N PRO A 28 -15.67 -6.41 -1.58
CA PRO A 28 -16.66 -5.54 -2.22
C PRO A 28 -17.17 -4.46 -1.26
N ALA A 29 -17.21 -3.21 -1.71
CA ALA A 29 -17.70 -2.09 -0.89
C ALA A 29 -19.18 -2.24 -0.51
N THR A 30 -19.94 -3.06 -1.25
CA THR A 30 -21.33 -3.42 -0.88
C THR A 30 -21.41 -4.11 0.48
N MET A 31 -20.36 -4.87 0.84
CA MET A 31 -20.29 -5.64 2.11
C MET A 31 -19.68 -4.83 3.25
N SER A 32 -19.03 -3.71 2.96
CA SER A 32 -18.39 -2.86 3.98
C SER A 32 -19.38 -1.87 4.56
N GLY A 33 -19.38 -1.71 5.88
CA GLY A 33 -20.22 -0.74 6.58
C GLY A 33 -19.73 0.69 6.36
N GLN A 34 -18.71 1.09 7.10
CA GLN A 34 -18.10 2.43 7.03
C GLN A 34 -17.01 2.46 5.95
N LEU A 35 -17.05 3.44 5.05
CA LEU A 35 -16.10 3.58 3.96
C LEU A 35 -15.16 4.78 4.08
N ARG A 36 -15.57 5.82 4.81
CA ARG A 36 -14.79 7.06 4.89
C ARG A 36 -13.33 6.81 5.28
N GLY A 37 -12.42 7.32 4.46
CA GLY A 37 -10.98 7.18 4.64
C GLY A 37 -10.40 5.81 4.29
N ARG A 38 -11.25 4.81 3.95
CA ARG A 38 -10.76 3.49 3.55
C ARG A 38 -10.08 3.55 2.19
N ARG A 39 -8.98 2.80 2.05
CA ARG A 39 -8.37 2.59 0.73
C ARG A 39 -9.28 1.73 -0.12
N VAL A 40 -9.38 2.11 -1.39
CA VAL A 40 -10.24 1.41 -2.34
C VAL A 40 -9.57 1.22 -3.69
N LEU A 41 -10.05 0.20 -4.38
CA LEU A 41 -9.77 -0.07 -5.78
C LEU A 41 -11.04 0.15 -6.58
N ILE A 42 -10.91 0.68 -7.79
CA ILE A 42 -12.01 0.78 -8.73
C ILE A 42 -11.67 0.04 -10.02
N GLY A 43 -12.64 -0.73 -10.53
CA GLY A 43 -12.55 -1.37 -11.84
C GLY A 43 -12.93 -0.40 -12.96
N LEU A 44 -12.02 -0.16 -13.90
CA LEU A 44 -12.27 0.66 -15.07
C LEU A 44 -12.33 -0.23 -16.32
N PRO A 45 -13.48 -0.36 -16.98
CA PRO A 45 -13.60 -1.15 -18.19
C PRO A 45 -12.54 -0.78 -19.23
N GLY A 46 -11.80 -1.77 -19.72
CA GLY A 46 -10.70 -1.57 -20.69
C GLY A 46 -9.38 -1.06 -20.10
N HIS A 47 -9.36 -0.66 -18.82
CA HIS A 47 -8.18 -0.10 -18.16
C HIS A 47 -7.71 -0.88 -16.93
N GLY A 48 -8.49 -1.88 -16.50
CA GLY A 48 -8.17 -2.70 -15.33
C GLY A 48 -8.50 -2.03 -13.99
N TRP A 49 -7.69 -2.31 -12.97
CA TRP A 49 -7.89 -1.83 -11.62
C TRP A 49 -7.04 -0.58 -11.35
N ARG A 50 -7.67 0.42 -10.73
CA ARG A 50 -7.01 1.63 -10.26
C ARG A 50 -6.99 1.65 -8.74
N GLY A 51 -5.82 1.84 -8.16
CA GLY A 51 -5.57 2.02 -6.72
C GLY A 51 -5.15 3.46 -6.37
N ASP A 52 -4.55 3.62 -5.20
CA ASP A 52 -4.17 4.91 -4.59
C ASP A 52 -5.36 5.88 -4.48
N LEU A 53 -6.48 5.31 -4.02
CA LEU A 53 -7.76 5.99 -3.87
C LEU A 53 -8.29 5.82 -2.45
N ARG A 54 -9.00 6.86 -1.96
CA ARG A 54 -9.75 6.85 -0.70
C ARG A 54 -11.23 7.01 -0.99
N ALA A 55 -12.05 6.29 -0.23
CA ALA A 55 -13.50 6.41 -0.28
C ALA A 55 -14.00 7.43 0.74
N ASP A 56 -15.09 8.09 0.43
CA ASP A 56 -15.95 8.74 1.42
C ASP A 56 -17.22 7.90 1.66
N GLU A 57 -18.14 8.38 2.49
CA GLU A 57 -19.37 7.68 2.84
C GLU A 57 -20.28 7.45 1.64
N LYS A 58 -20.99 6.33 1.68
CA LYS A 58 -21.96 5.95 0.63
C LYS A 58 -23.04 7.00 0.46
N VAL A 59 -23.34 7.32 -0.78
CA VAL A 59 -24.41 8.26 -1.16
C VAL A 59 -25.48 7.52 -1.95
N VAL A 60 -26.73 7.69 -1.56
CA VAL A 60 -27.87 7.11 -2.29
C VAL A 60 -28.47 8.19 -3.21
N GLN A 61 -28.54 7.90 -4.49
CA GLN A 61 -29.19 8.75 -5.48
C GLN A 61 -30.24 7.94 -6.25
N GLY A 62 -31.49 8.23 -5.99
CA GLY A 62 -32.61 7.44 -6.52
C GLY A 62 -32.57 6.01 -5.98
N SER A 63 -32.51 5.03 -6.88
CA SER A 63 -32.44 3.59 -6.56
C SER A 63 -31.01 3.03 -6.49
N ARG A 64 -30.00 3.88 -6.66
CA ARG A 64 -28.59 3.43 -6.75
C ARG A 64 -27.76 3.99 -5.62
N THR A 65 -26.77 3.19 -5.21
CA THR A 65 -25.77 3.58 -4.21
C THR A 65 -24.45 3.86 -4.91
N TYR A 66 -23.83 4.95 -4.53
CA TYR A 66 -22.53 5.39 -5.03
C TYR A 66 -21.55 5.59 -3.88
N VAL A 67 -20.27 5.56 -4.22
CA VAL A 67 -19.16 5.88 -3.33
C VAL A 67 -18.40 7.05 -3.94
N PRO A 68 -18.26 8.19 -3.23
CA PRO A 68 -17.34 9.23 -3.63
C PRO A 68 -15.90 8.69 -3.51
N VAL A 69 -15.11 8.78 -4.57
CA VAL A 69 -13.75 8.23 -4.61
C VAL A 69 -12.76 9.34 -4.95
N ILE A 70 -11.76 9.51 -4.10
CA ILE A 70 -10.79 10.61 -4.12
C ILE A 70 -9.39 10.03 -4.27
N GLN A 71 -8.51 10.67 -5.03
CA GLN A 71 -7.11 10.31 -5.07
C GLN A 71 -6.46 10.51 -3.70
N GLU A 72 -5.58 9.62 -3.26
CA GLU A 72 -4.96 9.73 -1.92
C GLU A 72 -4.25 11.07 -1.69
N ALA A 73 -3.59 11.61 -2.70
CA ALA A 73 -2.93 12.92 -2.60
C ALA A 73 -3.93 14.05 -2.27
N GLU A 74 -5.09 14.05 -2.94
CA GLU A 74 -6.15 15.04 -2.72
C GLU A 74 -6.85 14.81 -1.38
N TRP A 75 -7.08 13.54 -1.01
CA TRP A 75 -7.64 13.18 0.29
C TRP A 75 -6.78 13.73 1.43
N TYR A 76 -5.49 13.43 1.44
CA TYR A 76 -4.60 13.89 2.49
C TYR A 76 -4.46 15.42 2.53
N ARG A 77 -4.51 16.07 1.37
CA ARG A 77 -4.51 17.52 1.29
C ARG A 77 -5.79 18.11 1.90
N ALA A 78 -6.95 17.58 1.52
CA ALA A 78 -8.24 18.03 2.03
C ALA A 78 -8.35 17.86 3.55
N GLU A 79 -7.93 16.72 4.08
CA GLU A 79 -7.91 16.48 5.52
C GLU A 79 -6.96 17.47 6.25
N ALA A 80 -5.78 17.76 5.66
CA ALA A 80 -4.82 18.69 6.26
C ALA A 80 -5.26 20.14 6.20
N GLU A 81 -5.94 20.57 5.13
CA GLU A 81 -6.40 21.95 4.90
C GLU A 81 -7.86 22.16 5.33
N GLN A 82 -8.54 21.08 5.77
CA GLN A 82 -9.97 21.07 6.13
C GLN A 82 -10.86 21.66 5.01
N THR A 83 -10.57 21.26 3.78
CA THR A 83 -11.29 21.70 2.58
C THR A 83 -12.15 20.57 2.03
N GLU A 84 -13.26 20.93 1.37
CA GLU A 84 -14.06 19.97 0.63
C GLU A 84 -13.39 19.63 -0.70
N VAL A 85 -13.45 18.36 -1.08
CA VAL A 85 -12.97 17.87 -2.38
C VAL A 85 -14.15 17.41 -3.21
N PHE A 86 -14.17 17.83 -4.47
CA PHE A 86 -15.09 17.26 -5.43
C PHE A 86 -14.68 15.83 -5.78
N ALA A 87 -15.46 14.87 -5.29
CA ALA A 87 -15.22 13.46 -5.52
C ALA A 87 -16.16 12.89 -6.58
N PRO A 88 -15.66 12.26 -7.64
CA PRO A 88 -16.50 11.57 -8.58
C PRO A 88 -17.25 10.41 -7.89
N LEU A 89 -18.53 10.27 -8.22
CA LEU A 89 -19.38 9.21 -7.70
C LEU A 89 -19.20 7.94 -8.53
N VAL A 90 -18.74 6.88 -7.88
CA VAL A 90 -18.56 5.57 -8.51
C VAL A 90 -19.65 4.62 -8.01
N PRO A 91 -20.34 3.86 -8.90
CA PRO A 91 -21.29 2.85 -8.46
C PRO A 91 -20.64 1.88 -7.46
N VAL A 92 -21.33 1.59 -6.34
CA VAL A 92 -20.76 0.81 -5.23
C VAL A 92 -20.30 -0.58 -5.66
N GLU A 93 -20.91 -1.15 -6.70
CA GLU A 93 -20.56 -2.47 -7.25
C GLU A 93 -19.18 -2.50 -7.94
N ARG A 94 -18.64 -1.32 -8.27
CA ARG A 94 -17.31 -1.19 -8.91
C ARG A 94 -16.21 -0.82 -7.91
N VAL A 95 -16.56 -0.66 -6.64
CA VAL A 95 -15.63 -0.25 -5.58
C VAL A 95 -15.30 -1.44 -4.69
N TRP A 96 -14.01 -1.64 -4.44
CA TRP A 96 -13.48 -2.68 -3.58
C TRP A 96 -12.59 -2.06 -2.53
N VAL A 97 -12.80 -2.44 -1.28
CA VAL A 97 -12.02 -1.96 -0.13
C VAL A 97 -10.77 -2.82 0.03
N GLU A 98 -9.62 -2.20 0.22
CA GLU A 98 -8.40 -2.90 0.60
C GLU A 98 -8.48 -3.28 2.08
N GLU A 99 -8.55 -4.57 2.36
CA GLU A 99 -8.53 -5.13 3.72
C GLU A 99 -7.28 -6.00 3.91
N TYR A 100 -6.93 -6.25 5.15
CA TYR A 100 -5.79 -7.10 5.47
C TYR A 100 -6.27 -8.51 5.80
N GLY A 101 -5.74 -9.49 5.08
CA GLY A 101 -6.02 -10.90 5.32
C GLY A 101 -5.36 -11.42 6.60
N MET A 102 -5.56 -12.70 6.88
CA MET A 102 -4.85 -13.37 7.97
C MET A 102 -3.39 -13.64 7.58
N SER A 103 -2.49 -13.56 8.55
CA SER A 103 -1.08 -13.95 8.37
C SER A 103 -0.99 -15.41 7.93
N GLY A 104 -0.04 -15.70 7.05
CA GLY A 104 0.21 -17.09 6.59
C GLY A 104 -0.74 -17.58 5.49
N THR A 105 -1.68 -16.78 5.04
CA THR A 105 -2.52 -17.15 3.90
C THR A 105 -1.78 -16.87 2.60
N THR A 106 -0.96 -17.80 2.15
CA THR A 106 -0.40 -17.77 0.80
C THR A 106 -1.57 -17.91 -0.17
N ALA A 107 -1.97 -16.81 -0.79
CA ALA A 107 -2.96 -16.89 -1.86
C ALA A 107 -2.33 -17.72 -3.00
N PRO A 108 -3.05 -18.70 -3.57
CA PRO A 108 -2.56 -19.40 -4.74
C PRO A 108 -2.34 -18.33 -5.83
N VAL A 109 -1.10 -18.30 -6.37
CA VAL A 109 -0.77 -17.48 -7.53
C VAL A 109 -1.68 -17.97 -8.66
N LYS A 110 -2.75 -17.23 -8.95
CA LYS A 110 -3.53 -17.46 -10.17
C LYS A 110 -2.59 -17.19 -11.34
N ASP A 111 -2.37 -18.22 -12.12
CA ASP A 111 -1.55 -18.16 -13.34
C ASP A 111 -2.02 -17.01 -14.22
N VAL A 112 -1.17 -15.99 -14.41
CA VAL A 112 -1.52 -14.74 -15.11
C VAL A 112 -1.44 -14.94 -16.64
N THR A 113 -1.79 -16.12 -17.15
CA THR A 113 -1.80 -16.41 -18.59
C THR A 113 -3.05 -15.90 -19.32
N SER A 114 -4.06 -15.42 -18.59
CA SER A 114 -5.23 -14.78 -19.18
C SER A 114 -4.99 -13.27 -19.38
N ARG A 115 -4.79 -12.85 -20.62
CA ARG A 115 -4.68 -11.43 -21.02
C ARG A 115 -5.99 -10.64 -20.87
N LEU A 116 -7.05 -11.25 -20.43
CA LEU A 116 -8.33 -10.62 -20.09
C LEU A 116 -8.36 -10.47 -18.58
N VAL A 117 -8.04 -9.27 -18.11
CA VAL A 117 -8.23 -8.91 -16.70
C VAL A 117 -9.73 -8.90 -16.43
N SER A 118 -10.21 -9.91 -15.71
CA SER A 118 -11.57 -9.90 -15.21
C SER A 118 -11.74 -8.73 -14.25
N LEU A 119 -12.76 -7.90 -14.45
CA LEU A 119 -13.14 -6.84 -13.52
C LEU A 119 -14.07 -7.33 -12.41
N ASP A 120 -14.31 -8.64 -12.35
CA ASP A 120 -15.22 -9.23 -11.37
C ASP A 120 -14.60 -9.26 -9.96
N GLU A 121 -13.28 -9.41 -9.87
CA GLU A 121 -12.55 -9.42 -8.61
C GLU A 121 -11.14 -8.86 -8.81
N PRO A 122 -10.72 -7.84 -8.03
CA PRO A 122 -9.35 -7.35 -8.10
C PRO A 122 -8.36 -8.37 -7.53
N PRO A 123 -7.11 -8.37 -8.00
CA PRO A 123 -6.11 -9.30 -7.52
C PRO A 123 -5.78 -9.05 -6.04
N ARG A 124 -5.60 -10.13 -5.30
CA ARG A 124 -4.97 -10.08 -3.98
C ARG A 124 -3.50 -9.69 -4.16
N ARG A 125 -2.98 -8.93 -3.20
CA ARG A 125 -1.58 -8.49 -3.22
C ARG A 125 -0.88 -8.98 -1.96
N THR A 126 0.18 -9.74 -2.15
CA THR A 126 1.06 -10.14 -1.05
C THR A 126 2.24 -9.18 -1.03
N PRO A 127 2.59 -8.58 0.12
CA PRO A 127 3.78 -7.77 0.23
C PRO A 127 5.03 -8.57 -0.19
N VAL A 128 5.95 -7.91 -0.88
CA VAL A 128 7.23 -8.49 -1.29
C VAL A 128 8.37 -7.83 -0.52
N ARG A 129 9.45 -8.55 -0.29
CA ARG A 129 10.61 -8.00 0.41
C ARG A 129 11.17 -6.81 -0.37
N ALA A 130 11.57 -5.77 0.34
CA ALA A 130 12.18 -4.62 -0.32
C ALA A 130 13.50 -4.96 -1.04
N THR A 131 14.19 -6.05 -0.64
CA THR A 131 15.37 -6.59 -1.33
C THR A 131 15.07 -7.15 -2.71
N ASP A 132 13.83 -7.57 -2.95
CA ASP A 132 13.41 -8.26 -4.17
C ASP A 132 12.78 -7.28 -5.19
N ALA A 133 12.71 -6.00 -4.85
CA ALA A 133 12.12 -4.97 -5.69
C ALA A 133 13.17 -4.16 -6.46
N ASP A 134 12.87 -3.85 -7.71
CA ASP A 134 13.73 -3.03 -8.57
C ASP A 134 13.75 -1.56 -8.15
N LEU A 135 12.60 -1.04 -7.70
CA LEU A 135 12.41 0.34 -7.27
C LEU A 135 11.62 0.38 -5.96
N ILE A 136 12.10 1.14 -5.00
CA ILE A 136 11.50 1.24 -3.67
C ILE A 136 10.94 2.64 -3.42
N SER A 137 11.66 3.67 -3.81
CA SER A 137 11.26 5.07 -3.58
C SER A 137 9.87 5.37 -4.12
N GLY A 138 9.04 6.02 -3.30
CA GLY A 138 7.65 6.34 -3.60
C GLY A 138 6.66 5.19 -3.42
N ARG A 139 7.12 3.95 -3.23
CA ARG A 139 6.24 2.79 -3.02
C ARG A 139 5.62 2.80 -1.62
N ARG A 140 4.41 2.25 -1.52
CA ARG A 140 3.84 1.91 -0.22
C ARG A 140 4.63 0.79 0.41
N VAL A 141 4.90 0.92 1.69
CA VAL A 141 5.66 -0.08 2.44
C VAL A 141 4.98 -0.40 3.76
N VAL A 142 5.20 -1.61 4.22
CA VAL A 142 4.91 -2.03 5.58
C VAL A 142 6.23 -2.29 6.31
N ARG A 143 6.34 -1.77 7.51
CA ARG A 143 7.45 -2.03 8.41
C ARG A 143 7.03 -3.06 9.44
N LEU A 144 7.83 -4.11 9.58
CA LEU A 144 7.71 -5.01 10.72
C LEU A 144 8.31 -4.31 11.96
N VAL A 145 7.61 -4.43 13.07
CA VAL A 145 8.07 -3.96 14.39
C VAL A 145 8.23 -5.14 15.32
N ASP A 146 8.82 -4.89 16.49
CA ASP A 146 9.06 -5.93 17.47
C ASP A 146 7.80 -6.77 17.73
N ASP A 147 7.99 -8.05 17.98
CA ASP A 147 6.94 -9.07 18.19
C ASP A 147 6.07 -9.36 16.95
N GLY A 148 6.56 -9.06 15.74
CA GLY A 148 5.85 -9.33 14.48
C GLY A 148 4.67 -8.40 14.22
N GLY A 149 4.60 -7.25 14.89
CA GLY A 149 3.63 -6.20 14.59
C GLY A 149 3.89 -5.57 13.22
N GLU A 150 2.86 -4.98 12.63
CA GLU A 150 2.91 -4.33 11.32
C GLU A 150 2.60 -2.84 11.45
N GLN A 151 3.51 -2.00 11.02
CA GLN A 151 3.26 -0.58 10.84
C GLN A 151 3.03 -0.30 9.36
N ARG A 152 1.85 0.17 9.03
CA ARG A 152 1.39 0.49 7.68
C ARG A 152 1.18 1.99 7.49
N ASP A 153 0.63 2.41 6.35
CA ASP A 153 0.47 3.81 5.96
C ASP A 153 1.81 4.54 5.89
N LEU A 154 2.81 3.83 5.36
CA LEU A 154 4.15 4.32 5.13
C LEU A 154 4.49 4.37 3.64
N ARG A 155 5.33 5.34 3.26
CA ARG A 155 5.95 5.44 1.93
C ARG A 155 7.47 5.44 2.05
N ALA A 156 8.13 4.73 1.18
CA ALA A 156 9.58 4.81 1.05
C ALA A 156 9.97 6.17 0.43
N VAL A 157 10.92 6.84 1.06
CA VAL A 157 11.43 8.16 0.62
C VAL A 157 12.69 8.02 -0.20
N THR A 158 13.48 6.98 0.08
CA THR A 158 14.75 6.72 -0.62
C THR A 158 14.78 5.33 -1.23
N GLU A 159 15.69 5.12 -2.14
CA GLU A 159 16.18 3.79 -2.49
C GLU A 159 17.04 3.22 -1.35
N LEU A 160 17.49 1.97 -1.52
CA LEU A 160 18.42 1.33 -0.60
C LEU A 160 19.69 2.17 -0.43
N HIS A 161 20.11 2.38 0.78
CA HIS A 161 21.36 3.03 1.11
C HIS A 161 22.01 2.37 2.33
N THR A 162 23.31 2.58 2.48
CA THR A 162 24.04 2.13 3.67
C THR A 162 24.08 3.27 4.67
N ASN A 163 23.68 2.99 5.93
CA ASN A 163 23.77 3.95 7.02
C ASN A 163 25.21 4.09 7.54
N ASN A 164 25.40 4.93 8.55
CA ASN A 164 26.75 5.15 9.14
C ASN A 164 27.31 3.93 9.85
N ASP A 165 26.46 3.00 10.28
CA ASP A 165 26.83 1.78 10.98
C ASP A 165 27.14 0.63 10.01
N GLY A 166 26.95 0.83 8.70
CA GLY A 166 27.18 -0.14 7.65
C GLY A 166 25.94 -0.98 7.29
N ASP A 167 24.79 -0.73 7.91
CA ASP A 167 23.55 -1.45 7.64
C ASP A 167 22.87 -0.96 6.37
N ILE A 168 22.26 -1.87 5.62
CA ILE A 168 21.42 -1.51 4.47
C ILE A 168 20.04 -1.11 4.98
N CYS A 169 19.65 0.13 4.67
CA CYS A 169 18.43 0.76 5.17
C CYS A 169 17.59 1.41 4.06
N VAL A 170 16.34 1.69 4.40
CA VAL A 170 15.41 2.54 3.62
C VAL A 170 14.89 3.63 4.54
N ARG A 171 14.81 4.87 4.07
CA ARG A 171 14.09 5.92 4.79
C ARG A 171 12.62 5.86 4.42
N VAL A 172 11.78 5.78 5.44
CA VAL A 172 10.32 5.75 5.30
C VAL A 172 9.70 6.95 5.99
N ALA A 173 8.56 7.40 5.48
CA ALA A 173 7.75 8.45 6.09
C ALA A 173 6.30 7.97 6.20
N ILE A 174 5.55 8.52 7.14
CA ILE A 174 4.10 8.35 7.14
C ILE A 174 3.51 8.97 5.87
N GLU A 175 2.48 8.33 5.31
CA GLU A 175 1.92 8.75 4.03
C GLU A 175 1.43 10.20 4.03
N LEU A 176 0.81 10.66 5.10
CA LEU A 176 0.38 12.05 5.23
C LEU A 176 1.54 13.03 5.00
N ASP A 177 2.71 12.79 5.62
CA ASP A 177 3.87 13.67 5.47
C ASP A 177 4.50 13.52 4.08
N TRP A 178 4.50 12.32 3.52
CA TRP A 178 4.98 12.06 2.17
C TRP A 178 4.15 12.81 1.12
N TYR A 179 2.81 12.73 1.20
CA TYR A 179 1.95 13.48 0.30
C TYR A 179 2.06 14.99 0.54
N ARG A 180 2.11 15.43 1.81
CA ARG A 180 2.30 16.84 2.15
C ARG A 180 3.56 17.43 1.52
N TRP A 181 4.63 16.67 1.42
CA TRP A 181 5.84 17.12 0.73
C TRP A 181 5.56 17.53 -0.71
N ALA A 182 4.76 16.78 -1.44
CA ALA A 182 4.45 17.07 -2.86
C ALA A 182 3.81 18.45 -3.06
N TRP A 183 2.97 18.93 -2.12
CA TRP A 183 2.34 20.24 -2.27
C TRP A 183 2.98 21.36 -1.45
N SER A 184 3.68 21.05 -0.36
CA SER A 184 4.28 22.07 0.51
C SER A 184 5.76 22.32 0.23
N GLY A 185 6.43 21.42 -0.50
CA GLY A 185 7.88 21.43 -0.72
C GLY A 185 8.71 21.12 0.53
N ARG A 186 8.09 20.85 1.67
CA ARG A 186 8.79 20.52 2.92
C ARG A 186 9.07 19.02 2.98
N SER A 187 10.34 18.64 3.09
CA SER A 187 10.73 17.24 3.23
C SER A 187 10.02 16.59 4.43
N PRO A 188 9.52 15.36 4.27
CA PRO A 188 8.83 14.65 5.34
C PRO A 188 9.81 14.28 6.46
N LYS A 189 9.26 14.10 7.67
CA LYS A 189 10.01 13.43 8.73
C LYS A 189 10.19 11.97 8.34
N THR A 190 11.44 11.50 8.33
CA THR A 190 11.76 10.13 7.96
C THR A 190 12.27 9.33 9.14
N LEU A 191 11.97 8.04 9.11
CA LEU A 191 12.57 7.02 9.94
C LEU A 191 13.49 6.17 9.06
N GLU A 192 14.71 5.93 9.51
CA GLU A 192 15.61 4.99 8.88
C GLU A 192 15.31 3.58 9.36
N VAL A 193 15.00 2.67 8.45
CA VAL A 193 14.55 1.31 8.76
C VAL A 193 15.49 0.30 8.09
N PRO A 194 16.04 -0.66 8.83
CA PRO A 194 16.80 -1.77 8.26
C PRO A 194 15.98 -2.52 7.21
N ILE A 195 16.62 -2.88 6.10
CA ILE A 195 15.97 -3.45 4.91
C ILE A 195 15.15 -4.71 5.21
N HIS A 196 15.64 -5.56 6.13
CA HIS A 196 14.99 -6.81 6.50
C HIS A 196 13.64 -6.63 7.20
N LEU A 197 13.34 -5.42 7.67
CA LEU A 197 12.06 -5.07 8.29
C LEU A 197 11.10 -4.38 7.31
N VAL A 198 11.50 -4.16 6.05
CA VAL A 198 10.71 -3.41 5.05
C VAL A 198 10.18 -4.33 3.98
N TRP A 199 8.86 -4.25 3.79
CA TRP A 199 8.15 -4.98 2.74
C TRP A 199 7.36 -4.00 1.88
N ILE A 200 7.23 -4.25 0.59
CA ILE A 200 6.53 -3.42 -0.38
C ILE A 200 5.12 -3.99 -0.60
N GLU A 201 4.11 -3.10 -0.53
CA GLU A 201 2.71 -3.42 -0.81
C GLU A 201 2.36 -3.30 -2.30
#